data_80c3b219bdbc7e999a20aa21bca3bcfe
#
_entry.id   80c3b219bdbc7e999a20aa21bca3bcfe
#
_cell.length_a   1.000
_cell.length_b   1.000
_cell.length_c   1.000
_cell.angle_alpha   90.00
_cell.angle_beta   90.00
_cell.angle_gamma   90.00
#
_symmetry.space_group_name_H-M   'P 1'
#
loop_
_entity.id
_entity.type
_entity.pdbx_description
1 polymer ?
#
loop_
_entity_poly.entity_id
_entity_poly.type
_entity_poly.pdbx_seq_one_letter_code
_entity_poly.pdbx_strand_id
1 'polypeptide(L)'
;MSKRSSITHSALVQRLVESGQEFALFRYPRDPDPRLVMGAALPLETPLGTSPHGHLPSGFLFHPFAPTLSCPTLLIAPEVVCRGWELIALETEALEHRRVALCQLERKLQRAVPHGSDFQRIYRKFRNQIDRGRARSLFLSQAIEGSWAEAADEGELFLKMAELYPDEMTYMVYTRTSGRWTGHTPRTLLRGSSRRVETVSPSGTRHIAYAPNLGQMVSDLLEIPSEEVSGVPSGMAREFIRLHEGYPRLYFTGLLGPLNIFDETAIFLNLSCLKQHPGGRAVFYGGTTLH
;
A
#
# COMPACT_ATOMS: atom_id res chain seq x y z
N MET A 1 39.54 2.91 18.64
CA MET A 1 38.38 3.64 18.05
C MET A 1 38.09 3.01 16.71
N SER A 2 37.12 2.11 16.67
CA SER A 2 36.70 1.42 15.44
C SER A 2 36.00 2.45 14.52
N LYS A 3 36.46 2.59 13.26
CA LYS A 3 35.77 3.32 12.21
C LYS A 3 34.44 2.59 11.97
N ARG A 4 33.32 3.07 12.54
CA ARG A 4 31.99 2.68 12.06
C ARG A 4 31.92 3.14 10.61
N SER A 5 31.99 2.19 9.68
CA SER A 5 31.67 2.41 8.29
C SER A 5 30.24 2.96 8.27
N SER A 6 30.03 4.17 7.76
CA SER A 6 28.69 4.73 7.60
C SER A 6 27.99 3.90 6.53
N ILE A 7 27.10 3.02 6.97
CA ILE A 7 26.24 2.25 6.06
C ILE A 7 25.31 3.24 5.36
N THR A 8 25.20 3.15 4.05
CA THR A 8 24.28 4.01 3.29
C THR A 8 22.82 3.63 3.58
N HIS A 9 21.90 4.60 3.50
CA HIS A 9 20.46 4.33 3.69
C HIS A 9 19.94 3.27 2.72
N SER A 10 20.42 3.25 1.48
CA SER A 10 20.13 2.22 0.49
C SER A 10 20.50 0.83 1.00
N ALA A 11 21.72 0.67 1.52
CA ALA A 11 22.17 -0.61 2.06
C ALA A 11 21.36 -1.05 3.30
N LEU A 12 20.83 -0.13 4.11
CA LEU A 12 19.94 -0.47 5.22
C LEU A 12 18.61 -1.04 4.71
N VAL A 13 18.01 -0.40 3.71
CA VAL A 13 16.77 -0.90 3.10
C VAL A 13 16.99 -2.25 2.42
N GLN A 14 18.13 -2.42 1.73
CA GLN A 14 18.49 -3.68 1.10
C GLN A 14 18.61 -4.82 2.13
N ARG A 15 19.21 -4.55 3.29
CA ARG A 15 19.28 -5.51 4.40
C ARG A 15 17.92 -5.89 4.97
N LEU A 16 16.98 -4.92 5.10
CA LEU A 16 15.60 -5.21 5.49
C LEU A 16 14.95 -6.18 4.51
N VAL A 17 15.11 -5.93 3.22
CA VAL A 17 14.58 -6.77 2.15
C VAL A 17 15.17 -8.19 2.21
N GLU A 18 16.48 -8.31 2.41
CA GLU A 18 17.20 -9.58 2.47
C GLU A 18 16.94 -10.35 3.77
N SER A 19 16.47 -9.67 4.82
CA SER A 19 16.17 -10.31 6.10
C SER A 19 15.02 -11.32 6.02
N GLY A 20 14.12 -11.16 5.02
CA GLY A 20 12.92 -11.97 4.89
C GLY A 20 11.88 -11.75 6.00
N GLN A 21 12.08 -10.75 6.85
CA GLN A 21 11.08 -10.32 7.83
C GLN A 21 9.97 -9.55 7.12
N GLU A 22 8.75 -9.68 7.63
CA GLU A 22 7.63 -8.90 7.13
C GLU A 22 7.71 -7.48 7.70
N PHE A 23 7.59 -6.47 6.84
CA PHE A 23 7.75 -5.08 7.24
C PHE A 23 6.96 -4.10 6.38
N ALA A 24 6.75 -2.91 6.92
CA ALA A 24 6.39 -1.69 6.20
C ALA A 24 7.41 -0.60 6.53
N LEU A 25 8.12 -0.14 5.53
CA LEU A 25 8.97 1.05 5.57
C LEU A 25 8.24 2.17 4.84
N PHE A 26 8.03 3.31 5.47
CA PHE A 26 7.29 4.41 4.86
C PHE A 26 7.77 5.77 5.32
N ARG A 27 7.54 6.77 4.47
CA ARG A 27 7.85 8.18 4.74
C ARG A 27 6.62 9.01 4.44
N TYR A 28 6.24 9.85 5.37
CA TYR A 28 5.15 10.81 5.16
C TYR A 28 5.57 11.94 4.20
N PRO A 29 4.59 12.63 3.58
CA PRO A 29 4.85 13.84 2.81
C PRO A 29 5.68 14.84 3.60
N ARG A 30 6.77 15.34 3.01
CA ARG A 30 7.68 16.35 3.59
C ARG A 30 8.38 15.96 4.90
N ASP A 31 8.25 14.73 5.34
CA ASP A 31 8.96 14.23 6.52
C ASP A 31 10.29 13.59 6.08
N PRO A 32 11.45 14.06 6.52
CA PRO A 32 12.73 13.46 6.17
C PRO A 32 12.94 12.11 6.83
N ASP A 33 12.23 11.84 7.93
CA ASP A 33 12.41 10.64 8.74
C ASP A 33 11.49 9.53 8.27
N PRO A 34 12.01 8.41 7.76
CA PRO A 34 11.22 7.23 7.52
C PRO A 34 10.78 6.57 8.83
N ARG A 35 9.72 5.79 8.73
CA ARG A 35 9.19 4.95 9.79
C ARG A 35 9.25 3.50 9.34
N LEU A 36 9.58 2.63 10.27
CA LEU A 36 9.61 1.18 10.07
C LEU A 36 8.66 0.52 11.07
N VAL A 37 7.83 -0.37 10.56
CA VAL A 37 7.04 -1.32 11.33
C VAL A 37 7.43 -2.71 10.88
N MET A 38 7.92 -3.55 11.77
CA MET A 38 8.23 -4.96 11.50
C MET A 38 7.45 -5.85 12.44
N GLY A 39 7.04 -7.00 11.93
CA GLY A 39 6.36 -8.05 12.68
C GLY A 39 5.49 -8.90 11.78
N ALA A 40 4.79 -9.87 12.33
CA ALA A 40 3.96 -10.77 11.55
C ALA A 40 2.80 -10.03 10.86
N ALA A 41 2.61 -10.30 9.57
CA ALA A 41 1.46 -9.82 8.82
C ALA A 41 0.29 -10.79 8.99
N LEU A 42 -0.74 -10.35 9.67
CA LEU A 42 -1.93 -11.13 9.98
C LEU A 42 -3.12 -10.67 9.12
N PRO A 43 -3.96 -11.60 8.63
CA PRO A 43 -5.23 -11.22 8.07
C PRO A 43 -6.06 -10.44 9.08
N LEU A 44 -6.58 -9.31 8.66
CA LEU A 44 -7.42 -8.47 9.50
C LEU A 44 -8.88 -8.72 9.15
N GLU A 45 -9.63 -9.20 10.14
CA GLU A 45 -11.07 -9.33 10.00
C GLU A 45 -11.74 -7.97 10.12
N THR A 46 -12.67 -7.68 9.23
CA THR A 46 -13.51 -6.48 9.26
C THR A 46 -14.94 -6.84 9.63
N PRO A 47 -15.68 -5.98 10.31
CA PRO A 47 -15.39 -4.57 10.64
C PRO A 47 -14.48 -4.38 11.86
N LEU A 48 -13.64 -3.32 11.77
CA LEU A 48 -12.71 -2.90 12.80
C LEU A 48 -13.47 -2.13 13.88
N GLY A 49 -14.13 -2.52 14.72
CA GLY A 49 -14.88 -1.68 15.67
C GLY A 49 -15.83 -2.46 16.56
N THR A 50 -15.90 -3.76 16.32
CA THR A 50 -16.71 -4.69 17.14
C THR A 50 -16.02 -5.08 18.44
N SER A 51 -14.77 -4.62 18.67
CA SER A 51 -14.17 -4.73 20.00
C SER A 51 -15.03 -3.97 21.01
N PRO A 52 -15.38 -4.57 22.15
CA PRO A 52 -16.20 -3.92 23.18
C PRO A 52 -15.67 -2.57 23.67
N HIS A 53 -14.43 -2.26 23.37
CA HIS A 53 -13.74 -1.03 23.78
C HIS A 53 -13.40 -0.07 22.62
N GLY A 54 -13.83 -0.35 21.36
CA GLY A 54 -13.62 0.55 20.22
C GLY A 54 -12.15 0.82 19.86
N HIS A 55 -11.21 0.03 20.39
CA HIS A 55 -9.80 0.26 20.17
C HIS A 55 -9.38 -0.18 18.76
N LEU A 56 -8.81 0.77 18.02
CA LEU A 56 -8.16 0.51 16.75
C LEU A 56 -6.89 -0.33 17.00
N PRO A 57 -6.66 -1.44 16.27
CA PRO A 57 -5.42 -2.20 16.42
C PRO A 57 -4.22 -1.36 16.00
N SER A 58 -3.06 -1.64 16.61
CA SER A 58 -1.80 -1.01 16.21
C SER A 58 -1.12 -1.84 15.13
N GLY A 59 -0.56 -1.17 14.10
CA GLY A 59 0.16 -1.84 13.03
C GLY A 59 0.17 -1.05 11.74
N PHE A 60 0.67 -1.68 10.67
CA PHE A 60 0.58 -1.11 9.33
C PHE A 60 -0.46 -1.89 8.52
N LEU A 61 -1.51 -1.17 8.12
CA LEU A 61 -2.60 -1.69 7.30
C LEU A 61 -2.18 -1.80 5.84
N PHE A 62 -2.51 -2.92 5.20
CA PHE A 62 -2.40 -3.10 3.75
C PHE A 62 -3.66 -3.79 3.23
N HIS A 63 -4.57 -3.02 2.64
CA HIS A 63 -5.90 -3.45 2.24
C HIS A 63 -6.03 -3.46 0.71
N PRO A 64 -6.49 -4.55 0.09
CA PRO A 64 -6.62 -4.66 -1.36
C PRO A 64 -7.86 -3.93 -1.89
N PHE A 65 -7.89 -3.67 -3.19
CA PHE A 65 -9.07 -3.13 -3.89
C PHE A 65 -10.34 -3.98 -3.68
N ALA A 66 -10.16 -5.29 -3.68
CA ALA A 66 -11.23 -6.25 -3.45
C ALA A 66 -10.69 -7.41 -2.59
N PRO A 67 -10.97 -7.45 -1.29
CA PRO A 67 -10.52 -8.51 -0.41
C PRO A 67 -11.01 -9.90 -0.85
N THR A 68 -10.12 -10.88 -0.80
CA THR A 68 -10.39 -12.29 -1.06
C THR A 68 -9.54 -13.15 -0.12
N LEU A 69 -9.81 -14.45 -0.04
CA LEU A 69 -8.98 -15.38 0.74
C LEU A 69 -7.52 -15.41 0.27
N SER A 70 -7.27 -15.18 -1.02
CA SER A 70 -5.91 -15.14 -1.60
C SER A 70 -5.27 -13.74 -1.60
N CYS A 71 -6.05 -12.71 -1.33
CA CYS A 71 -5.61 -11.32 -1.24
C CYS A 71 -6.38 -10.64 -0.11
N PRO A 72 -6.09 -11.00 1.15
CA PRO A 72 -6.80 -10.49 2.33
C PRO A 72 -6.36 -9.07 2.69
N THR A 73 -7.16 -8.40 3.51
CA THR A 73 -6.69 -7.27 4.29
C THR A 73 -5.62 -7.75 5.26
N LEU A 74 -4.47 -7.09 5.30
CA LEU A 74 -3.35 -7.44 6.16
C LEU A 74 -3.07 -6.32 7.16
N LEU A 75 -2.71 -6.71 8.37
CA LEU A 75 -2.13 -5.85 9.38
C LEU A 75 -0.75 -6.40 9.76
N ILE A 76 0.30 -5.63 9.53
CA ILE A 76 1.64 -5.94 10.06
C ILE A 76 1.63 -5.54 11.52
N ALA A 77 1.55 -6.52 12.41
CA ALA A 77 1.53 -6.32 13.84
C ALA A 77 2.90 -5.80 14.33
N PRO A 78 2.96 -4.75 15.16
CA PRO A 78 4.21 -4.09 15.49
C PRO A 78 4.99 -4.86 16.56
N GLU A 79 5.97 -5.66 16.15
CA GLU A 79 7.00 -6.22 17.06
C GLU A 79 8.14 -5.22 17.24
N VAL A 80 8.48 -4.51 16.16
CA VAL A 80 9.47 -3.43 16.14
C VAL A 80 8.86 -2.22 15.46
N VAL A 81 9.01 -1.05 16.09
CA VAL A 81 8.62 0.24 15.53
C VAL A 81 9.75 1.24 15.74
N CYS A 82 10.25 1.82 14.65
CA CYS A 82 11.25 2.88 14.74
C CYS A 82 10.98 4.04 13.78
N ARG A 83 11.52 5.20 14.14
CA ARG A 83 11.48 6.41 13.34
C ARG A 83 12.88 6.96 13.19
N GLY A 84 13.24 7.32 11.95
CA GLY A 84 14.54 7.86 11.59
C GLY A 84 15.58 6.77 11.26
N TRP A 85 16.52 7.15 10.40
CA TRP A 85 17.51 6.24 9.85
C TRP A 85 18.44 5.63 10.90
N GLU A 86 18.74 6.35 11.98
CA GLU A 86 19.64 5.86 13.05
C GLU A 86 19.05 4.65 13.77
N LEU A 87 17.74 4.71 14.13
CA LEU A 87 17.08 3.59 14.79
C LEU A 87 16.85 2.42 13.83
N ILE A 88 16.54 2.69 12.55
CA ILE A 88 16.44 1.66 11.53
C ILE A 88 17.77 0.95 11.33
N ALA A 89 18.88 1.67 11.39
CA ALA A 89 20.21 1.07 11.29
C ALA A 89 20.51 0.10 12.47
N LEU A 90 20.15 0.47 13.68
CA LEU A 90 20.34 -0.39 14.87
C LEU A 90 19.51 -1.68 14.76
N GLU A 91 18.25 -1.57 14.32
CA GLU A 91 17.38 -2.73 14.15
C GLU A 91 17.86 -3.66 13.02
N THR A 92 18.33 -3.10 11.90
CA THR A 92 18.86 -3.90 10.79
C THR A 92 20.17 -4.62 11.14
N GLU A 93 21.03 -4.04 11.98
CA GLU A 93 22.20 -4.73 12.52
C GLU A 93 21.79 -5.93 13.40
N ALA A 94 20.72 -5.79 14.19
CA ALA A 94 20.21 -6.89 15.01
C ALA A 94 19.62 -8.04 14.18
N LEU A 95 19.07 -7.77 13.01
CA LEU A 95 18.51 -8.78 12.09
C LEU A 95 19.59 -9.71 11.49
N GLU A 96 20.81 -9.22 11.25
CA GLU A 96 21.90 -10.04 10.73
C GLU A 96 22.20 -11.26 11.64
N HIS A 97 21.93 -11.12 12.94
CA HIS A 97 22.11 -12.19 13.91
C HIS A 97 20.91 -13.17 13.99
N ARG A 98 19.80 -12.84 13.35
CA ARG A 98 18.54 -13.61 13.35
C ARG A 98 18.20 -14.22 11.99
N ARG A 99 19.17 -14.66 11.19
CA ARG A 99 18.89 -15.28 9.87
C ARG A 99 17.84 -16.38 10.00
N VAL A 100 16.61 -16.04 9.67
CA VAL A 100 15.50 -16.99 9.52
C VAL A 100 15.65 -17.65 8.16
N ALA A 101 15.64 -18.98 8.12
CA ALA A 101 15.59 -19.72 6.86
C ALA A 101 14.34 -19.31 6.09
N LEU A 102 14.53 -18.65 4.95
CA LEU A 102 13.48 -18.20 4.06
C LEU A 102 12.70 -19.39 3.53
N CYS A 103 11.49 -19.58 4.03
CA CYS A 103 10.54 -20.49 3.44
C CYS A 103 9.83 -19.77 2.29
N GLN A 104 10.33 -19.94 1.07
CA GLN A 104 9.71 -19.38 -0.14
C GLN A 104 8.42 -20.14 -0.45
N LEU A 105 7.32 -19.73 0.16
CA LEU A 105 6.00 -20.17 -0.21
C LEU A 105 5.29 -19.08 -1.03
N GLU A 106 5.85 -18.76 -2.19
CA GLU A 106 5.15 -17.93 -3.16
C GLU A 106 4.12 -18.77 -3.90
N ARG A 107 2.86 -18.61 -3.50
CA ARG A 107 1.75 -19.14 -4.31
C ARG A 107 1.73 -18.38 -5.64
N LYS A 108 1.95 -19.13 -6.73
CA LYS A 108 1.84 -18.66 -8.11
C LYS A 108 0.41 -18.23 -8.43
N LEU A 109 0.03 -17.00 -8.12
CA LEU A 109 -1.13 -16.34 -8.71
C LEU A 109 -0.68 -15.58 -9.95
N GLN A 110 -0.34 -16.33 -11.00
CA GLN A 110 -0.06 -15.75 -12.32
C GLN A 110 -1.36 -15.69 -13.13
N ARG A 111 -2.03 -14.54 -13.12
CA ARG A 111 -2.87 -14.17 -14.25
C ARG A 111 -2.03 -13.26 -15.16
N ALA A 112 -2.02 -13.58 -16.45
CA ALA A 112 -1.34 -12.76 -17.45
C ALA A 112 -1.85 -11.32 -17.39
N VAL A 113 -0.93 -10.37 -17.40
CA VAL A 113 -1.26 -8.95 -17.51
C VAL A 113 -1.68 -8.68 -18.97
N PRO A 114 -2.74 -7.91 -19.22
CA PRO A 114 -3.20 -7.61 -20.57
C PRO A 114 -2.13 -6.94 -21.44
N HIS A 115 -1.94 -7.45 -22.65
CA HIS A 115 -1.08 -6.78 -23.65
C HIS A 115 -1.73 -5.51 -24.20
N GLY A 116 -0.96 -4.64 -24.83
CA GLY A 116 -1.41 -3.35 -25.33
C GLY A 116 -2.68 -3.36 -26.22
N SER A 117 -2.87 -4.40 -27.03
CA SER A 117 -4.08 -4.62 -27.83
C SER A 117 -5.32 -4.86 -26.97
N ASP A 118 -5.16 -5.49 -25.81
CA ASP A 118 -6.24 -5.73 -24.86
C ASP A 118 -6.64 -4.45 -24.14
N PHE A 119 -5.69 -3.53 -23.87
CA PHE A 119 -5.99 -2.26 -23.21
C PHE A 119 -6.99 -1.42 -24.02
N GLN A 120 -6.81 -1.29 -25.34
CA GLN A 120 -7.77 -0.55 -26.18
C GLN A 120 -9.16 -1.17 -26.16
N ARG A 121 -9.27 -2.49 -26.12
CA ARG A 121 -10.54 -3.20 -26.01
C ARG A 121 -11.20 -2.94 -24.65
N ILE A 122 -10.42 -2.94 -23.58
CA ILE A 122 -10.89 -2.62 -22.23
C ILE A 122 -11.34 -1.17 -22.16
N TYR A 123 -10.53 -0.22 -22.66
CA TYR A 123 -10.87 1.19 -22.73
C TYR A 123 -12.21 1.45 -23.41
N ARG A 124 -12.45 0.82 -24.60
CA ARG A 124 -13.73 0.94 -25.32
C ARG A 124 -14.91 0.42 -24.51
N LYS A 125 -14.74 -0.65 -23.74
CA LYS A 125 -15.79 -1.16 -22.85
C LYS A 125 -16.12 -0.15 -21.74
N PHE A 126 -15.11 0.43 -21.12
CA PHE A 126 -15.28 1.42 -20.06
C PHE A 126 -15.95 2.67 -20.60
N ARG A 127 -15.46 3.20 -21.72
CA ARG A 127 -16.03 4.37 -22.38
C ARG A 127 -17.51 4.17 -22.73
N ASN A 128 -17.85 3.02 -23.26
CA ASN A 128 -19.22 2.67 -23.65
C ASN A 128 -20.21 2.64 -22.45
N GLN A 129 -19.75 2.34 -21.24
CA GLN A 129 -20.60 2.43 -20.04
C GLN A 129 -20.93 3.89 -19.68
N ILE A 130 -19.97 4.77 -19.85
CA ILE A 130 -20.14 6.22 -19.62
C ILE A 130 -21.04 6.81 -20.70
N ASP A 131 -20.75 6.55 -21.98
CA ASP A 131 -21.50 7.08 -23.12
C ASP A 131 -22.99 6.62 -23.12
N ARG A 132 -23.27 5.46 -22.52
CA ARG A 132 -24.65 4.97 -22.32
C ARG A 132 -25.30 5.47 -21.03
N GLY A 133 -24.65 6.37 -20.29
CA GLY A 133 -25.17 6.92 -19.05
C GLY A 133 -25.33 5.92 -17.90
N ARG A 134 -24.65 4.74 -17.98
CA ARG A 134 -24.69 3.72 -16.92
C ARG A 134 -23.73 4.04 -15.79
N ALA A 135 -22.67 4.79 -16.08
CA ALA A 135 -21.73 5.34 -15.10
C ALA A 135 -21.45 6.80 -15.42
N ARG A 136 -21.29 7.64 -14.39
CA ARG A 136 -20.80 9.02 -14.56
C ARG A 136 -19.30 9.09 -14.71
N SER A 137 -18.62 8.17 -14.05
CA SER A 137 -17.16 8.02 -14.15
C SER A 137 -16.78 6.58 -13.89
N LEU A 138 -15.63 6.16 -14.43
CA LEU A 138 -15.00 4.88 -14.16
C LEU A 138 -13.48 5.07 -14.08
N PHE A 139 -12.86 4.48 -13.07
CA PHE A 139 -11.40 4.46 -12.97
C PHE A 139 -10.85 3.30 -13.81
N LEU A 140 -10.18 3.63 -14.89
CA LEU A 140 -9.48 2.68 -15.75
C LEU A 140 -8.04 2.56 -15.31
N SER A 141 -7.62 1.35 -14.98
CA SER A 141 -6.24 1.07 -14.63
C SER A 141 -5.49 0.32 -15.72
N GLN A 142 -4.17 0.37 -15.63
CA GLN A 142 -3.26 -0.40 -16.46
C GLN A 142 -2.21 -1.05 -15.58
N ALA A 143 -1.93 -2.32 -15.85
CA ALA A 143 -0.81 -3.04 -15.30
C ALA A 143 0.19 -3.29 -16.45
N ILE A 144 1.46 -2.96 -16.23
CA ILE A 144 2.53 -3.12 -17.23
C ILE A 144 3.59 -4.04 -16.63
N GLU A 145 3.82 -5.17 -17.29
CA GLU A 145 4.92 -6.05 -16.94
C GLU A 145 6.24 -5.45 -17.42
N GLY A 146 7.24 -5.49 -16.56
CA GLY A 146 8.59 -5.09 -16.86
C GLY A 146 9.61 -6.03 -16.24
N SER A 147 10.84 -5.94 -16.72
CA SER A 147 11.97 -6.57 -16.07
C SER A 147 12.57 -5.61 -15.07
N TRP A 148 12.80 -6.08 -13.85
CA TRP A 148 13.61 -5.45 -12.85
C TRP A 148 15.00 -6.12 -12.91
N ALA A 149 16.07 -5.37 -13.07
CA ALA A 149 17.41 -5.96 -13.06
C ALA A 149 17.63 -6.65 -11.71
N GLU A 150 18.09 -7.91 -11.71
CA GLU A 150 18.36 -8.66 -10.46
C GLU A 150 19.37 -7.95 -9.54
N ALA A 151 20.20 -7.08 -10.11
CA ALA A 151 21.17 -6.24 -9.39
C ALA A 151 20.61 -4.87 -8.99
N ALA A 152 19.33 -4.58 -9.25
CA ALA A 152 18.76 -3.29 -8.88
C ALA A 152 18.59 -3.21 -7.35
N ASP A 153 19.20 -2.18 -6.78
CA ASP A 153 19.12 -1.88 -5.35
C ASP A 153 17.71 -1.36 -5.02
N GLU A 154 16.96 -2.15 -4.27
CA GLU A 154 15.60 -1.81 -3.84
C GLU A 154 15.60 -0.64 -2.85
N GLY A 155 16.66 -0.51 -2.09
CA GLY A 155 16.86 0.64 -1.22
C GLY A 155 17.05 1.92 -2.03
N GLU A 156 17.80 1.85 -3.12
CA GLU A 156 17.94 2.99 -4.04
C GLU A 156 16.59 3.38 -4.67
N LEU A 157 15.76 2.42 -5.03
CA LEU A 157 14.42 2.67 -5.53
C LEU A 157 13.57 3.45 -4.53
N PHE A 158 13.52 2.99 -3.27
CA PHE A 158 12.76 3.66 -2.22
C PHE A 158 13.25 5.10 -2.00
N LEU A 159 14.57 5.30 -1.94
CA LEU A 159 15.16 6.62 -1.74
C LEU A 159 14.90 7.56 -2.91
N LYS A 160 15.05 7.07 -4.15
CA LYS A 160 14.74 7.86 -5.36
C LYS A 160 13.26 8.24 -5.44
N MET A 161 12.35 7.32 -5.11
CA MET A 161 10.93 7.66 -5.03
C MET A 161 10.67 8.75 -3.98
N ALA A 162 11.30 8.63 -2.80
CA ALA A 162 11.16 9.61 -1.74
C ALA A 162 11.71 10.99 -2.12
N GLU A 163 12.76 11.04 -2.93
CA GLU A 163 13.36 12.27 -3.45
C GLU A 163 12.51 12.89 -4.56
N LEU A 164 12.04 12.08 -5.53
CA LEU A 164 11.25 12.55 -6.67
C LEU A 164 9.86 13.01 -6.28
N TYR A 165 9.29 12.41 -5.23
CA TYR A 165 7.94 12.70 -4.75
C TYR A 165 7.94 13.17 -3.28
N PRO A 166 8.57 14.33 -2.97
CA PRO A 166 8.73 14.79 -1.59
C PRO A 166 7.40 15.10 -0.89
N ASP A 167 6.39 15.49 -1.64
CA ASP A 167 5.05 15.84 -1.17
C ASP A 167 4.09 14.65 -1.07
N GLU A 168 4.58 13.44 -1.36
CA GLU A 168 3.79 12.23 -1.34
C GLU A 168 4.27 11.25 -0.26
N MET A 169 3.36 10.39 0.20
CA MET A 169 3.77 9.25 1.00
C MET A 169 4.51 8.27 0.10
N THR A 170 5.72 7.88 0.49
CA THR A 170 6.49 6.81 -0.14
C THR A 170 6.52 5.61 0.79
N TYR A 171 6.39 4.40 0.25
CA TYR A 171 6.35 3.19 1.04
C TYR A 171 7.01 2.00 0.34
N MET A 172 7.46 1.05 1.14
CA MET A 172 7.83 -0.31 0.75
C MET A 172 7.21 -1.27 1.77
N VAL A 173 6.45 -2.25 1.28
CA VAL A 173 5.80 -3.28 2.10
C VAL A 173 6.22 -4.64 1.61
N TYR A 174 6.63 -5.48 2.52
CA TYR A 174 6.86 -6.90 2.26
C TYR A 174 6.06 -7.75 3.24
N THR A 175 5.26 -8.67 2.72
CA THR A 175 4.65 -9.75 3.50
C THR A 175 4.73 -11.06 2.71
N ARG A 176 4.74 -12.18 3.42
CA ARG A 176 4.71 -13.51 2.78
C ARG A 176 3.45 -13.73 1.95
N THR A 177 2.35 -13.09 2.33
CA THR A 177 1.06 -13.18 1.65
C THR A 177 0.96 -12.28 0.43
N SER A 178 1.35 -11.00 0.55
CA SER A 178 1.20 -10.03 -0.55
C SER A 178 2.40 -10.03 -1.51
N GLY A 179 3.55 -10.51 -1.06
CA GLY A 179 4.83 -10.29 -1.73
C GLY A 179 5.33 -8.86 -1.47
N ARG A 180 6.21 -8.38 -2.33
CA ARG A 180 6.90 -7.10 -2.20
C ARG A 180 6.23 -6.02 -3.05
N TRP A 181 5.93 -4.90 -2.39
CA TRP A 181 5.28 -3.75 -3.00
C TRP A 181 6.05 -2.48 -2.65
N THR A 182 6.29 -1.63 -3.65
CA THR A 182 6.90 -0.32 -3.47
C THR A 182 6.08 0.70 -4.23
N GLY A 183 5.86 1.87 -3.66
CA GLY A 183 5.06 2.89 -4.31
C GLY A 183 5.07 4.24 -3.61
N HIS A 184 4.33 5.15 -4.20
CA HIS A 184 4.10 6.48 -3.65
C HIS A 184 2.66 6.92 -3.90
N THR A 185 2.16 7.84 -3.10
CA THR A 185 0.81 8.34 -3.25
C THR A 185 0.62 9.73 -2.63
N PRO A 186 0.00 10.66 -3.37
CA PRO A 186 -0.36 11.98 -2.84
C PRO A 186 -1.64 11.96 -2.02
N ARG A 187 -2.42 10.86 -2.10
CA ARG A 187 -3.80 10.85 -1.66
C ARG A 187 -3.97 10.31 -0.25
N THR A 188 -4.08 11.21 0.70
CA THR A 188 -4.50 10.92 2.07
C THR A 188 -6.03 10.96 2.15
N LEU A 189 -6.64 9.94 2.75
CA LEU A 189 -8.09 9.89 3.02
C LEU A 189 -8.41 10.28 4.46
N LEU A 190 -7.60 9.81 5.39
CA LEU A 190 -7.76 10.05 6.82
C LEU A 190 -6.39 10.20 7.45
N ARG A 191 -6.26 11.18 8.35
CA ARG A 191 -5.11 11.32 9.23
C ARG A 191 -5.57 11.81 10.60
N GLY A 192 -5.05 11.23 11.67
CA GLY A 192 -5.41 11.67 12.99
C GLY A 192 -4.68 10.92 14.10
N SER A 193 -5.08 11.25 15.30
CA SER A 193 -4.65 10.62 16.55
C SER A 193 -5.88 10.15 17.33
N SER A 194 -5.66 9.61 18.51
CA SER A 194 -6.73 9.24 19.44
C SER A 194 -7.70 10.39 19.80
N ARG A 195 -7.30 11.64 19.55
CA ARG A 195 -8.06 12.85 19.95
C ARG A 195 -8.68 13.60 18.78
N ARG A 196 -8.06 13.59 17.61
CA ARG A 196 -8.46 14.43 16.47
C ARG A 196 -8.25 13.69 15.16
N VAL A 197 -9.24 13.74 14.29
CA VAL A 197 -9.19 13.16 12.96
C VAL A 197 -9.45 14.22 11.90
N GLU A 198 -8.66 14.17 10.86
CA GLU A 198 -8.84 14.92 9.62
C GLU A 198 -9.17 13.93 8.51
N THR A 199 -10.30 14.13 7.84
CA THR A 199 -10.65 13.40 6.63
C THR A 199 -10.52 14.32 5.42
N VAL A 200 -10.10 13.78 4.29
CA VAL A 200 -9.92 14.54 3.06
C VAL A 200 -10.84 13.98 1.99
N SER A 201 -11.82 14.79 1.54
CA SER A 201 -12.75 14.41 0.49
C SER A 201 -12.04 14.29 -0.88
N PRO A 202 -12.69 13.67 -1.90
CA PRO A 202 -12.17 13.63 -3.28
C PRO A 202 -11.89 15.01 -3.87
N SER A 203 -12.66 16.02 -3.47
CA SER A 203 -12.46 17.42 -3.90
C SER A 203 -11.30 18.13 -3.18
N GLY A 204 -10.58 17.43 -2.28
CA GLY A 204 -9.51 18.01 -1.46
C GLY A 204 -9.99 18.79 -0.23
N THR A 205 -11.31 18.83 0.02
CA THR A 205 -11.86 19.47 1.21
C THR A 205 -11.47 18.68 2.47
N ARG A 206 -10.96 19.39 3.47
CA ARG A 206 -10.57 18.81 4.74
C ARG A 206 -11.68 19.00 5.77
N HIS A 207 -12.07 17.92 6.41
CA HIS A 207 -13.02 17.94 7.52
C HIS A 207 -12.30 17.50 8.78
N ILE A 208 -12.41 18.31 9.83
CA ILE A 208 -11.80 18.01 11.11
C ILE A 208 -12.91 17.65 12.08
N ALA A 209 -12.76 16.49 12.71
CA ALA A 209 -13.68 16.03 13.75
C ALA A 209 -12.91 15.61 15.01
N TYR A 210 -13.56 15.69 16.15
CA TYR A 210 -13.08 14.97 17.33
C TYR A 210 -13.31 13.48 17.12
N ALA A 211 -12.36 12.64 17.51
CA ALA A 211 -12.29 11.24 17.13
C ALA A 211 -12.89 10.25 18.15
N PRO A 212 -14.17 10.32 18.53
CA PRO A 212 -14.72 9.32 19.42
C PRO A 212 -14.77 7.93 18.76
N ASN A 213 -14.71 7.84 17.41
CA ASN A 213 -14.94 6.60 16.65
C ASN A 213 -13.94 6.41 15.50
N LEU A 214 -12.64 6.62 15.75
CA LEU A 214 -11.61 6.43 14.72
C LEU A 214 -11.64 5.02 14.12
N GLY A 215 -11.87 3.99 14.95
CA GLY A 215 -12.01 2.61 14.49
C GLY A 215 -13.16 2.42 13.52
N GLN A 216 -14.34 3.02 13.78
CA GLN A 216 -15.47 2.99 12.86
C GLN A 216 -15.16 3.71 11.54
N MET A 217 -14.54 4.89 11.61
CA MET A 217 -14.17 5.64 10.40
C MET A 217 -13.19 4.85 9.51
N VAL A 218 -12.23 4.15 10.10
CA VAL A 218 -11.33 3.27 9.35
C VAL A 218 -12.11 2.09 8.77
N SER A 219 -13.02 1.47 9.55
CA SER A 219 -13.87 0.38 9.09
C SER A 219 -14.72 0.77 7.88
N ASP A 220 -15.36 1.94 7.95
CA ASP A 220 -16.19 2.47 6.87
C ASP A 220 -15.35 2.66 5.58
N LEU A 221 -14.11 3.13 5.71
CA LEU A 221 -13.19 3.25 4.56
C LEU A 221 -12.82 1.89 3.96
N LEU A 222 -12.72 0.82 4.77
CA LEU A 222 -12.41 -0.52 4.29
C LEU A 222 -13.59 -1.19 3.59
N GLU A 223 -14.82 -0.88 4.00
CA GLU A 223 -16.03 -1.47 3.45
C GLU A 223 -16.47 -0.80 2.14
N ILE A 224 -16.32 0.53 2.05
CA ILE A 224 -16.80 1.32 0.92
C ILE A 224 -15.63 1.65 -0.01
N PRO A 225 -15.60 1.09 -1.24
CA PRO A 225 -14.59 1.47 -2.22
C PRO A 225 -14.67 2.96 -2.51
N SER A 226 -13.53 3.63 -2.50
CA SER A 226 -13.47 5.04 -2.88
C SER A 226 -13.97 5.21 -4.32
N GLU A 227 -14.87 6.17 -4.55
CA GLU A 227 -15.34 6.55 -5.88
C GLU A 227 -14.19 7.02 -6.78
N GLU A 228 -13.12 7.53 -6.18
CA GLU A 228 -11.92 7.98 -6.89
C GLU A 228 -11.22 6.86 -7.67
N VAL A 229 -11.28 5.62 -7.17
CA VAL A 229 -10.58 4.47 -7.75
C VAL A 229 -11.51 3.39 -8.31
N SER A 230 -12.80 3.60 -8.19
CA SER A 230 -13.83 2.75 -8.81
C SER A 230 -14.63 3.50 -9.87
N GLY A 231 -15.26 4.59 -9.50
CA GLY A 231 -16.17 5.38 -10.33
C GLY A 231 -17.51 5.61 -9.66
N VAL A 232 -18.43 6.24 -10.38
CA VAL A 232 -19.74 6.63 -9.86
C VAL A 232 -20.86 6.03 -10.72
N PRO A 233 -21.80 5.27 -10.14
CA PRO A 233 -21.90 4.85 -8.72
C PRO A 233 -20.91 3.74 -8.36
N SER A 234 -20.32 3.82 -7.16
CA SER A 234 -19.16 3.01 -6.77
C SER A 234 -19.38 1.50 -6.77
N GLY A 235 -20.52 1.04 -6.29
CA GLY A 235 -20.85 -0.39 -6.24
C GLY A 235 -20.91 -1.04 -7.63
N MET A 236 -21.62 -0.39 -8.58
CA MET A 236 -21.70 -0.86 -9.97
C MET A 236 -20.33 -0.75 -10.66
N ALA A 237 -19.62 0.34 -10.44
CA ALA A 237 -18.32 0.57 -11.03
C ALA A 237 -17.31 -0.51 -10.58
N ARG A 238 -17.28 -0.86 -9.29
CA ARG A 238 -16.42 -1.91 -8.75
C ARG A 238 -16.70 -3.28 -9.40
N GLU A 239 -17.97 -3.66 -9.51
CA GLU A 239 -18.34 -4.92 -10.12
C GLU A 239 -18.01 -4.94 -11.62
N PHE A 240 -18.23 -3.84 -12.33
CA PHE A 240 -17.86 -3.69 -13.73
C PHE A 240 -16.34 -3.83 -13.92
N ILE A 241 -15.53 -3.18 -13.10
CA ILE A 241 -14.08 -3.28 -13.12
C ILE A 241 -13.64 -4.74 -12.91
N ARG A 242 -14.17 -5.40 -11.89
CA ARG A 242 -13.87 -6.79 -11.56
C ARG A 242 -14.11 -7.75 -12.73
N LEU A 243 -15.18 -7.51 -13.50
CA LEU A 243 -15.57 -8.36 -14.63
C LEU A 243 -14.82 -8.04 -15.94
N HIS A 244 -14.41 -6.79 -16.13
CA HIS A 244 -14.00 -6.32 -17.46
C HIS A 244 -12.57 -5.78 -17.56
N GLU A 245 -11.88 -5.49 -16.46
CA GLU A 245 -10.51 -4.98 -16.49
C GLU A 245 -9.47 -6.02 -16.93
N GLY A 246 -9.76 -7.32 -16.73
CA GLY A 246 -8.97 -8.41 -17.29
C GLY A 246 -7.81 -8.88 -16.41
N TYR A 247 -7.51 -8.21 -15.30
CA TYR A 247 -6.52 -8.62 -14.31
C TYR A 247 -6.93 -8.19 -12.89
N PRO A 248 -6.42 -8.84 -11.85
CA PRO A 248 -6.69 -8.43 -10.48
C PRO A 248 -5.81 -7.23 -10.10
N ARG A 249 -6.41 -6.19 -9.54
CA ARG A 249 -5.67 -5.04 -9.01
C ARG A 249 -4.84 -5.37 -7.76
N LEU A 250 -5.20 -6.42 -7.06
CA LEU A 250 -4.59 -6.80 -5.79
C LEU A 250 -4.64 -5.62 -4.81
N TYR A 251 -3.47 -5.15 -4.34
CA TYR A 251 -3.36 -4.01 -3.42
C TYR A 251 -3.29 -2.64 -4.12
N PHE A 252 -3.16 -2.60 -5.45
CA PHE A 252 -3.30 -1.37 -6.22
C PHE A 252 -4.72 -0.82 -6.12
N THR A 253 -4.87 0.48 -5.94
CA THR A 253 -6.13 1.18 -5.64
C THR A 253 -6.83 0.72 -4.35
N GLY A 254 -6.14 -0.04 -3.53
CA GLY A 254 -6.52 -0.34 -2.17
C GLY A 254 -6.08 0.74 -1.18
N LEU A 255 -6.09 0.41 0.10
CA LEU A 255 -5.74 1.31 1.19
C LEU A 255 -4.49 0.84 1.91
N LEU A 256 -3.70 1.78 2.39
CA LEU A 256 -2.54 1.47 3.22
C LEU A 256 -2.24 2.58 4.21
N GLY A 257 -1.52 2.21 5.25
CA GLY A 257 -0.99 3.18 6.20
C GLY A 257 -0.95 2.69 7.64
N PRO A 258 -0.30 3.43 8.52
CA PRO A 258 -0.21 3.07 9.92
C PRO A 258 -1.54 3.29 10.65
N LEU A 259 -1.86 2.35 11.52
CA LEU A 259 -2.93 2.41 12.51
C LEU A 259 -2.30 2.51 13.89
N ASN A 260 -2.59 3.57 14.63
CA ASN A 260 -2.15 3.77 15.99
C ASN A 260 -0.64 3.50 16.22
N ILE A 261 0.20 3.98 15.29
CA ILE A 261 1.66 3.93 15.38
C ILE A 261 2.16 5.31 15.78
N PHE A 262 2.88 5.44 16.91
CA PHE A 262 3.28 6.70 17.53
C PHE A 262 2.08 7.65 17.81
N ASP A 263 0.94 7.11 18.26
CA ASP A 263 -0.35 7.83 18.42
C ASP A 263 -0.85 8.48 17.11
N GLU A 264 -0.38 7.99 15.97
CA GLU A 264 -0.83 8.43 14.64
C GLU A 264 -1.54 7.30 13.88
N THR A 265 -2.63 7.66 13.23
CA THR A 265 -3.32 6.85 12.23
C THR A 265 -3.40 7.64 10.94
N ALA A 266 -3.01 7.03 9.84
CA ALA A 266 -3.14 7.67 8.54
C ALA A 266 -3.45 6.62 7.47
N ILE A 267 -4.48 6.89 6.67
CA ILE A 267 -4.93 6.01 5.58
C ILE A 267 -4.76 6.73 4.25
N PHE A 268 -4.10 6.06 3.34
CA PHE A 268 -3.81 6.54 2.00
C PHE A 268 -4.41 5.60 0.94
N LEU A 269 -4.77 6.15 -0.22
CA LEU A 269 -5.07 5.36 -1.42
C LEU A 269 -3.77 4.94 -2.11
N ASN A 270 -3.68 3.69 -2.54
CA ASN A 270 -2.52 3.16 -3.27
C ASN A 270 -2.65 3.44 -4.77
N LEU A 271 -2.18 4.59 -5.24
CA LEU A 271 -2.41 5.07 -6.62
C LEU A 271 -1.27 4.83 -7.59
N SER A 272 -0.03 4.70 -7.10
CA SER A 272 1.16 4.45 -7.93
C SER A 272 2.05 3.45 -7.24
N CYS A 273 2.15 2.26 -7.80
CA CYS A 273 2.95 1.21 -7.18
C CYS A 273 3.48 0.21 -8.19
N LEU A 274 4.47 -0.51 -7.75
CA LEU A 274 4.96 -1.69 -8.43
C LEU A 274 4.92 -2.89 -7.47
N LYS A 275 4.60 -4.04 -8.01
CA LYS A 275 4.75 -5.33 -7.36
C LYS A 275 5.99 -6.02 -7.91
N GLN A 276 6.91 -6.37 -7.05
CA GLN A 276 8.12 -7.09 -7.41
C GLN A 276 7.90 -8.60 -7.24
N HIS A 277 8.41 -9.36 -8.19
CA HIS A 277 8.37 -10.82 -8.17
C HIS A 277 9.79 -11.38 -8.16
N PRO A 278 10.01 -12.57 -7.61
CA PRO A 278 11.28 -13.26 -7.75
C PRO A 278 11.69 -13.43 -9.21
N GLY A 279 13.00 -13.43 -9.46
CA GLY A 279 13.54 -13.57 -10.82
C GLY A 279 13.44 -12.29 -11.65
N GLY A 280 13.42 -11.13 -11.00
CA GLY A 280 13.59 -9.83 -11.67
C GLY A 280 12.38 -9.36 -12.47
N ARG A 281 11.19 -9.93 -12.26
CA ARG A 281 9.95 -9.42 -12.85
C ARG A 281 9.30 -8.38 -11.94
N ALA A 282 8.71 -7.35 -12.55
CA ALA A 282 7.89 -6.38 -11.83
C ALA A 282 6.61 -6.07 -12.62
N VAL A 283 5.55 -5.73 -11.90
CA VAL A 283 4.31 -5.22 -12.48
C VAL A 283 4.08 -3.81 -11.96
N PHE A 284 4.06 -2.86 -12.86
CA PHE A 284 3.78 -1.46 -12.58
C PHE A 284 2.29 -1.21 -12.74
N TYR A 285 1.69 -0.55 -11.76
CA TYR A 285 0.28 -0.21 -11.74
C TYR A 285 0.08 1.30 -11.77
N GLY A 286 -0.82 1.74 -12.63
CA GLY A 286 -1.26 3.12 -12.72
C GLY A 286 -2.65 3.20 -13.33
N GLY A 287 -3.29 4.36 -13.29
CA GLY A 287 -4.62 4.51 -13.85
C GLY A 287 -5.11 5.95 -13.87
N THR A 288 -6.29 6.15 -14.45
CA THR A 288 -6.94 7.45 -14.53
C THR A 288 -8.46 7.30 -14.54
N THR A 289 -9.14 8.33 -14.10
CA THR A 289 -10.61 8.37 -14.14
C THR A 289 -11.08 8.82 -15.52
N LEU A 290 -12.02 8.10 -16.09
CA LEU A 290 -12.78 8.45 -17.28
C LEU A 290 -14.10 9.10 -16.87
N HIS A 291 -14.48 10.17 -17.58
CA HIS A 291 -15.74 10.91 -17.40
C HIS A 291 -16.56 10.94 -18.69
#